data_cd375930fd5f0ea6ba140a9f0b5523af
#
_entry.id   cd375930fd5f0ea6ba140a9f0b5523af
#
_cell.length_a   1.000
_cell.length_b   1.000
_cell.length_c   1.000
_cell.angle_alpha   90.00
_cell.angle_beta   90.00
_cell.angle_gamma   90.00
#
_symmetry.space_group_name_H-M   'P 1'
#
loop_
_entity.id
_entity.type
_entity.pdbx_description
1 polymer ?
#
loop_
_entity_poly.entity_id
_entity_poly.type
_entity_poly.pdbx_seq_one_letter_code
_entity_poly.pdbx_strand_id
1 'polypeptide(L)'
;WTVKETGNTTAAASDVHTIHVKRMSTKLLQPEDMTEIALAEDKPETAVQFEWDTEGRPESTSYSLCLSLDPEMKQTVAEQSVGIVKGKSSLTHEQLQTLLDQLSIKRWTSNAIYWNVKTDDGQLVSRSSGVLNMTEMMRFIDVRGDEKITYRVARISYSDGTSLVWLADNLRATKYPDGTDIESNNYKNTPESFGEGRVKAYGVHY
;
A
#
# COMPACT_ATOMS: atom_id res chain seq x y z
N TRP A 1 -40.50 1.00 23.83
CA TRP A 1 -41.70 0.70 23.05
C TRP A 1 -42.67 -0.14 23.88
N THR A 2 -43.94 0.00 23.64
CA THR A 2 -45.00 -0.83 24.24
C THR A 2 -45.90 -1.35 23.13
N VAL A 3 -46.51 -2.50 23.39
CA VAL A 3 -47.54 -3.10 22.50
C VAL A 3 -48.85 -3.15 23.28
N LYS A 4 -49.93 -2.72 22.62
CA LYS A 4 -51.28 -2.81 23.17
C LYS A 4 -52.19 -3.45 22.09
N GLU A 5 -53.08 -4.33 22.53
CA GLU A 5 -54.06 -4.94 21.65
C GLU A 5 -55.03 -3.86 21.13
N THR A 6 -55.19 -3.83 19.80
CA THR A 6 -56.09 -2.88 19.13
C THR A 6 -57.55 -3.30 19.31
N GLY A 7 -58.40 -2.39 19.79
CA GLY A 7 -59.83 -2.66 19.97
C GLY A 7 -60.22 -3.21 21.34
N ASN A 8 -59.24 -3.52 22.21
CA ASN A 8 -59.51 -3.96 23.57
C ASN A 8 -59.14 -2.85 24.58
N THR A 9 -60.11 -2.13 25.11
CA THR A 9 -59.90 -1.03 26.03
C THR A 9 -59.49 -1.44 27.43
N THR A 10 -59.63 -2.72 27.77
CA THR A 10 -59.31 -3.29 29.09
C THR A 10 -57.99 -4.06 29.11
N ALA A 11 -57.39 -4.30 27.97
CA ALA A 11 -56.10 -4.97 27.90
C ALA A 11 -54.98 -4.10 28.48
N ALA A 12 -54.20 -4.67 29.38
CA ALA A 12 -53.00 -4.01 29.89
C ALA A 12 -51.99 -3.83 28.78
N ALA A 13 -51.30 -2.70 28.74
CA ALA A 13 -50.15 -2.52 27.87
C ALA A 13 -49.03 -3.50 28.31
N SER A 14 -48.24 -3.98 27.34
CA SER A 14 -47.02 -4.73 27.69
C SER A 14 -46.06 -3.85 28.51
N ASP A 15 -45.13 -4.51 29.19
CA ASP A 15 -44.05 -3.81 29.89
C ASP A 15 -43.30 -2.87 28.93
N VAL A 16 -42.84 -1.77 29.48
CA VAL A 16 -42.04 -0.79 28.72
C VAL A 16 -40.64 -1.37 28.51
N HIS A 17 -40.28 -1.58 27.25
CA HIS A 17 -38.94 -1.98 26.90
C HIS A 17 -38.17 -0.78 26.31
N THR A 18 -36.97 -0.57 26.81
CA THR A 18 -36.07 0.48 26.30
C THR A 18 -35.00 -0.16 25.43
N ILE A 19 -34.90 0.33 24.19
CA ILE A 19 -33.81 -0.07 23.29
C ILE A 19 -32.80 1.07 23.33
N HIS A 20 -31.59 0.75 23.80
CA HIS A 20 -30.46 1.65 23.73
C HIS A 20 -29.73 1.41 22.41
N VAL A 21 -29.85 2.35 21.45
CA VAL A 21 -29.11 2.30 20.19
C VAL A 21 -27.81 3.05 20.38
N LYS A 22 -26.70 2.33 20.50
CA LYS A 22 -25.38 2.92 20.53
C LYS A 22 -24.91 3.14 19.08
N ARG A 23 -24.64 4.39 18.72
CA ARG A 23 -24.06 4.71 17.41
C ARG A 23 -22.59 4.31 17.41
N MET A 24 -22.18 3.45 16.47
CA MET A 24 -20.77 3.17 16.25
C MET A 24 -20.07 4.37 15.63
N SER A 25 -18.89 4.67 16.09
CA SER A 25 -18.06 5.69 15.48
C SER A 25 -17.60 5.26 14.10
N THR A 26 -17.45 6.23 13.21
CA THR A 26 -17.05 6.05 11.82
C THR A 26 -15.89 6.97 11.46
N LYS A 27 -14.95 7.18 12.38
CA LYS A 27 -13.82 8.09 12.16
C LYS A 27 -12.53 7.32 11.92
N LEU A 28 -11.84 7.71 10.87
CA LEU A 28 -10.41 7.48 10.70
C LEU A 28 -9.68 8.67 11.34
N LEU A 29 -8.64 8.42 12.11
CA LEU A 29 -7.98 9.44 12.94
C LEU A 29 -6.56 9.75 12.44
N GLN A 30 -5.78 8.73 12.13
CA GLN A 30 -4.40 8.85 11.62
C GLN A 30 -4.12 7.78 10.58
N PRO A 31 -3.34 8.08 9.52
CA PRO A 31 -2.79 9.41 9.18
C PRO A 31 -3.88 10.41 8.77
N GLU A 32 -3.61 11.71 8.93
CA GLU A 32 -4.50 12.77 8.45
C GLU A 32 -4.62 12.74 6.93
N ASP A 33 -5.74 13.23 6.40
CA ASP A 33 -5.95 13.33 4.97
C ASP A 33 -4.83 14.12 4.28
N MET A 34 -4.44 13.67 3.09
CA MET A 34 -3.38 14.26 2.27
C MET A 34 -1.97 14.14 2.88
N THR A 35 -1.78 13.33 3.93
CA THR A 35 -0.43 13.05 4.45
C THR A 35 0.45 12.47 3.35
N GLU A 36 1.65 13.03 3.20
CA GLU A 36 2.65 12.54 2.27
C GLU A 36 3.49 11.44 2.91
N ILE A 37 3.55 10.27 2.26
CA ILE A 37 4.30 9.11 2.71
C ILE A 37 5.19 8.64 1.55
N ALA A 38 6.48 8.92 1.65
CA ALA A 38 7.48 8.36 0.75
C ALA A 38 8.09 7.11 1.40
N LEU A 39 7.87 5.94 0.78
CA LEU A 39 8.42 4.69 1.28
C LEU A 39 9.93 4.66 1.02
N ALA A 40 10.70 4.42 2.07
CA ALA A 40 12.17 4.47 2.04
C ALA A 40 12.74 3.05 1.91
N GLU A 41 13.51 2.83 0.85
CA GLU A 41 14.21 1.56 0.58
C GLU A 41 15.29 1.26 1.64
N ASP A 42 15.98 2.28 2.13
CA ASP A 42 17.04 2.15 3.12
C ASP A 42 16.52 1.99 4.56
N LYS A 43 15.22 2.15 4.76
CA LYS A 43 14.54 2.06 6.06
C LYS A 43 13.21 1.31 5.95
N PRO A 44 13.21 0.05 5.47
CA PRO A 44 12.00 -0.71 5.20
C PRO A 44 11.17 -0.98 6.47
N GLU A 45 11.81 -0.98 7.65
CA GLU A 45 11.17 -1.21 8.94
C GLU A 45 10.54 0.05 9.56
N THR A 46 10.67 1.21 8.93
CA THR A 46 9.99 2.43 9.39
C THR A 46 8.48 2.21 9.39
N ALA A 47 7.84 2.48 10.52
CA ALA A 47 6.41 2.23 10.70
C ALA A 47 5.57 3.49 10.48
N VAL A 48 4.49 3.35 9.74
CA VAL A 48 3.42 4.33 9.61
C VAL A 48 2.28 3.91 10.51
N GLN A 49 1.81 4.82 11.38
CA GLN A 49 0.71 4.58 12.30
C GLN A 49 -0.64 4.84 11.63
N PHE A 50 -1.59 3.92 11.88
CA PHE A 50 -2.99 4.04 11.51
C PHE A 50 -3.82 4.00 12.77
N GLU A 51 -4.73 4.97 12.93
CA GLU A 51 -5.62 5.06 14.07
C GLU A 51 -7.06 5.28 13.60
N TRP A 52 -8.00 4.64 14.28
CA TRP A 52 -9.42 4.75 14.00
C TRP A 52 -10.22 4.58 15.29
N ASP A 53 -11.42 5.12 15.29
CA ASP A 53 -12.32 5.02 16.44
C ASP A 53 -13.03 3.67 16.43
N THR A 54 -13.00 2.98 17.57
CA THR A 54 -13.67 1.68 17.80
C THR A 54 -14.90 1.80 18.68
N GLU A 55 -15.35 3.01 19.01
CA GLU A 55 -16.49 3.21 19.90
C GLU A 55 -17.73 2.45 19.40
N GLY A 56 -18.34 1.68 20.28
CA GLY A 56 -19.53 0.91 19.98
C GLY A 56 -19.28 -0.48 19.36
N ARG A 57 -18.02 -0.82 19.03
CA ARG A 57 -17.66 -2.14 18.53
C ARG A 57 -17.27 -3.12 19.64
N PRO A 58 -17.52 -4.42 19.49
CA PRO A 58 -17.03 -5.44 20.42
C PRO A 58 -15.51 -5.42 20.54
N GLU A 59 -14.97 -5.71 21.71
CA GLU A 59 -13.52 -5.81 21.93
C GLU A 59 -12.88 -7.00 21.15
N SER A 60 -13.68 -7.99 20.76
CA SER A 60 -13.25 -9.13 19.96
C SER A 60 -13.20 -8.86 18.46
N THR A 61 -13.57 -7.66 18.00
CA THR A 61 -13.58 -7.32 16.58
C THR A 61 -12.15 -7.38 16.02
N SER A 62 -11.96 -8.13 14.94
CA SER A 62 -10.73 -8.16 14.17
C SER A 62 -10.81 -7.16 13.02
N TYR A 63 -9.67 -6.61 12.65
CA TYR A 63 -9.57 -5.55 11.67
C TYR A 63 -8.56 -5.88 10.57
N SER A 64 -8.79 -5.33 9.38
CA SER A 64 -7.84 -5.29 8.27
C SER A 64 -7.70 -3.85 7.78
N LEU A 65 -6.46 -3.41 7.56
CA LEU A 65 -6.19 -2.15 6.85
C LEU A 65 -6.36 -2.38 5.35
N CYS A 66 -7.05 -1.47 4.69
CA CYS A 66 -7.38 -1.53 3.27
C CYS A 66 -6.82 -0.31 2.55
N LEU A 67 -6.15 -0.53 1.41
CA LEU A 67 -5.69 0.50 0.49
C LEU A 67 -6.34 0.29 -0.88
N SER A 68 -6.72 1.37 -1.57
CA SER A 68 -7.30 1.32 -2.91
C SER A 68 -7.02 2.60 -3.68
N LEU A 69 -7.17 2.55 -5.01
CA LEU A 69 -7.23 3.73 -5.87
C LEU A 69 -8.67 4.29 -5.99
N ASP A 70 -9.64 3.55 -5.45
CA ASP A 70 -11.06 3.92 -5.46
C ASP A 70 -11.49 4.40 -4.07
N PRO A 71 -11.98 5.66 -3.93
CA PRO A 71 -12.43 6.19 -2.65
C PRO A 71 -13.58 5.41 -2.01
N GLU A 72 -14.35 4.67 -2.80
CA GLU A 72 -15.46 3.85 -2.33
C GLU A 72 -15.05 2.42 -1.97
N MET A 73 -13.78 2.06 -2.13
CA MET A 73 -13.25 0.71 -1.86
C MET A 73 -13.99 -0.43 -2.61
N LYS A 74 -14.54 -0.15 -3.79
CA LYS A 74 -15.30 -1.11 -4.61
C LYS A 74 -14.45 -1.83 -5.65
N GLN A 75 -13.33 -1.21 -6.04
CA GLN A 75 -12.39 -1.77 -7.01
C GLN A 75 -11.12 -2.20 -6.27
N THR A 76 -10.23 -2.91 -6.93
CA THR A 76 -8.99 -3.47 -6.38
C THR A 76 -8.61 -2.93 -5.01
N VAL A 77 -8.81 -3.73 -3.97
CA VAL A 77 -8.49 -3.37 -2.58
C VAL A 77 -7.35 -4.28 -2.12
N ALA A 78 -6.23 -3.66 -1.75
CA ALA A 78 -5.13 -4.36 -1.09
C ALA A 78 -5.40 -4.36 0.42
N GLU A 79 -5.34 -5.53 1.06
CA GLU A 79 -5.71 -5.70 2.46
C GLU A 79 -4.58 -6.33 3.29
N GLN A 80 -4.38 -5.81 4.50
CA GLN A 80 -3.48 -6.38 5.49
C GLN A 80 -4.23 -6.59 6.80
N SER A 81 -4.36 -7.85 7.24
CA SER A 81 -4.92 -8.15 8.54
C SER A 81 -4.04 -7.60 9.66
N VAL A 82 -4.64 -6.92 10.60
CA VAL A 82 -3.99 -6.39 11.80
C VAL A 82 -4.51 -7.04 13.08
N GLY A 83 -5.50 -7.93 12.95
CA GLY A 83 -6.06 -8.70 14.05
C GLY A 83 -6.94 -7.88 15.00
N ILE A 84 -7.05 -8.36 16.24
CA ILE A 84 -7.83 -7.72 17.30
C ILE A 84 -6.97 -6.64 17.95
N VAL A 85 -7.29 -5.38 17.67
CA VAL A 85 -6.56 -4.20 18.17
C VAL A 85 -7.53 -3.13 18.65
N LYS A 86 -7.05 -2.23 19.51
CA LYS A 86 -7.87 -1.13 20.08
C LYS A 86 -7.79 0.14 19.22
N GLY A 87 -8.20 0.03 17.93
CA GLY A 87 -8.27 1.18 17.03
C GLY A 87 -6.92 1.78 16.63
N LYS A 88 -5.84 1.00 16.76
CA LYS A 88 -4.50 1.44 16.42
C LYS A 88 -3.65 0.29 15.92
N SER A 89 -2.97 0.49 14.82
CA SER A 89 -1.98 -0.43 14.26
C SER A 89 -0.91 0.32 13.49
N SER A 90 0.15 -0.36 13.12
CA SER A 90 1.18 0.20 12.27
C SER A 90 1.59 -0.78 11.18
N LEU A 91 1.92 -0.25 10.01
CA LEU A 91 2.53 -1.01 8.92
C LEU A 91 3.90 -0.44 8.62
N THR A 92 4.87 -1.32 8.39
CA THR A 92 6.20 -0.92 7.95
C THR A 92 6.18 -0.45 6.49
N HIS A 93 7.21 0.27 6.07
CA HIS A 93 7.35 0.67 4.66
C HIS A 93 7.36 -0.54 3.73
N GLU A 94 7.98 -1.67 4.11
CA GLU A 94 7.95 -2.89 3.31
C GLU A 94 6.55 -3.52 3.22
N GLN A 95 5.78 -3.50 4.31
CA GLN A 95 4.39 -3.97 4.28
C GLN A 95 3.50 -3.07 3.42
N LEU A 96 3.69 -1.75 3.52
CA LEU A 96 2.97 -0.80 2.67
C LEU A 96 3.35 -0.96 1.20
N GLN A 97 4.64 -1.19 0.88
CA GLN A 97 5.08 -1.48 -0.47
C GLN A 97 4.39 -2.74 -1.02
N THR A 98 4.30 -3.80 -0.22
CA THR A 98 3.60 -5.04 -0.60
C THR A 98 2.13 -4.80 -0.93
N LEU A 99 1.47 -3.88 -0.22
CA LEU A 99 0.09 -3.47 -0.54
C LEU A 99 0.03 -2.63 -1.83
N LEU A 100 0.95 -1.69 -2.02
CA LEU A 100 1.01 -0.87 -3.23
C LEU A 100 1.30 -1.70 -4.48
N ASP A 101 2.10 -2.78 -4.38
CA ASP A 101 2.40 -3.69 -5.49
C ASP A 101 1.15 -4.42 -6.02
N GLN A 102 0.07 -4.51 -5.22
CA GLN A 102 -1.22 -5.06 -5.64
C GLN A 102 -2.09 -4.04 -6.39
N LEU A 103 -1.74 -2.76 -6.32
CA LEU A 103 -2.45 -1.66 -6.94
C LEU A 103 -1.75 -1.23 -8.24
N SER A 104 -2.51 -0.84 -9.25
CA SER A 104 -1.95 -0.33 -10.51
C SER A 104 -1.56 1.13 -10.40
N ILE A 105 -0.60 1.43 -9.50
CA ILE A 105 -0.12 2.81 -9.29
C ILE A 105 0.86 3.24 -10.37
N LYS A 106 0.99 4.56 -10.53
CA LYS A 106 2.03 5.15 -11.38
C LYS A 106 3.35 5.10 -10.63
N ARG A 107 4.30 4.32 -11.18
CA ARG A 107 5.58 4.05 -10.52
C ARG A 107 6.40 5.32 -10.26
N TRP A 108 7.05 5.33 -9.10
CA TRP A 108 8.03 6.35 -8.66
C TRP A 108 7.49 7.78 -8.68
N THR A 109 6.20 7.93 -8.56
CA THR A 109 5.51 9.22 -8.41
C THR A 109 4.61 9.17 -7.19
N SER A 110 4.22 10.34 -6.69
CA SER A 110 3.17 10.42 -5.68
C SER A 110 1.83 10.02 -6.29
N ASN A 111 1.11 9.13 -5.60
CA ASN A 111 -0.21 8.65 -5.97
C ASN A 111 -1.19 8.93 -4.83
N ALA A 112 -2.40 9.38 -5.16
CA ALA A 112 -3.49 9.45 -4.19
C ALA A 112 -3.98 8.03 -3.89
N ILE A 113 -3.76 7.57 -2.67
CA ILE A 113 -4.16 6.26 -2.18
C ILE A 113 -5.23 6.47 -1.11
N TYR A 114 -6.37 5.83 -1.29
CA TYR A 114 -7.44 5.82 -0.31
C TYR A 114 -7.23 4.70 0.69
N TRP A 115 -7.48 4.98 1.96
CA TRP A 115 -7.36 3.98 3.01
C TRP A 115 -8.61 3.90 3.86
N ASN A 116 -8.90 2.73 4.37
CA ASN A 116 -9.98 2.48 5.33
C ASN A 116 -9.61 1.27 6.18
N VAL A 117 -10.46 0.96 7.12
CA VAL A 117 -10.35 -0.24 7.96
C VAL A 117 -11.60 -1.07 7.76
N LYS A 118 -11.43 -2.37 7.58
CA LYS A 118 -12.51 -3.34 7.43
C LYS A 118 -12.55 -4.24 8.65
N THR A 119 -13.73 -4.51 9.14
CA THR A 119 -14.00 -5.48 10.23
C THR A 119 -14.12 -6.89 9.67
N ASP A 120 -14.05 -7.91 10.52
CA ASP A 120 -14.15 -9.32 10.17
C ASP A 120 -15.48 -9.70 9.51
N ASP A 121 -16.56 -8.95 9.75
CA ASP A 121 -17.84 -9.09 9.05
C ASP A 121 -17.88 -8.40 7.67
N GLY A 122 -16.74 -7.83 7.24
CA GLY A 122 -16.58 -7.18 5.94
C GLY A 122 -17.05 -5.73 5.87
N GLN A 123 -17.47 -5.13 6.98
CA GLN A 123 -17.92 -3.75 6.99
C GLN A 123 -16.75 -2.76 7.12
N LEU A 124 -16.82 -1.66 6.37
CA LEU A 124 -15.86 -0.57 6.53
C LEU A 124 -16.13 0.21 7.83
N VAL A 125 -15.06 0.56 8.53
CA VAL A 125 -15.14 1.35 9.76
C VAL A 125 -15.66 2.75 9.47
N SER A 126 -15.23 3.35 8.37
CA SER A 126 -15.70 4.68 7.93
C SER A 126 -16.45 4.60 6.60
N ARG A 127 -17.46 5.44 6.46
CA ARG A 127 -18.20 5.63 5.18
C ARG A 127 -17.37 6.36 4.13
N SER A 128 -16.46 7.21 4.59
CA SER A 128 -15.53 7.94 3.74
C SER A 128 -14.12 7.41 3.99
N SER A 129 -13.41 7.07 2.95
CA SER A 129 -12.00 6.69 3.06
C SER A 129 -11.14 7.92 3.35
N GLY A 130 -10.07 7.74 4.11
CA GLY A 130 -9.00 8.73 4.20
C GLY A 130 -8.16 8.71 2.92
N VAL A 131 -7.48 9.78 2.60
CA VAL A 131 -6.60 9.89 1.43
C VAL A 131 -5.17 10.15 1.84
N LEU A 132 -4.23 9.47 1.23
CA LEU A 132 -2.78 9.61 1.44
C LEU A 132 -2.11 9.88 0.10
N ASN A 133 -1.07 10.69 0.11
CA ASN A 133 -0.18 10.85 -1.03
C ASN A 133 1.03 9.93 -0.86
N MET A 134 1.02 8.77 -1.51
CA MET A 134 2.05 7.76 -1.32
C MET A 134 2.97 7.65 -2.54
N THR A 135 4.27 7.59 -2.26
CA THR A 135 5.31 7.24 -3.26
C THR A 135 5.91 5.90 -2.86
N GLU A 136 5.89 4.94 -3.79
CA GLU A 136 6.51 3.63 -3.61
C GLU A 136 8.03 3.74 -3.41
N MET A 137 8.65 2.66 -2.93
CA MET A 137 10.10 2.56 -2.81
C MET A 137 10.78 2.77 -4.15
N MET A 138 11.86 3.54 -4.15
CA MET A 138 12.67 3.85 -5.35
C MET A 138 13.58 2.66 -5.69
N ARG A 139 12.96 1.53 -6.05
CA ARG A 139 13.66 0.28 -6.40
C ARG A 139 13.11 -0.35 -7.68
N PHE A 140 13.98 -1.04 -8.38
CA PHE A 140 13.64 -1.92 -9.50
C PHE A 140 14.04 -3.36 -9.17
N ILE A 141 13.12 -4.30 -9.34
CA ILE A 141 13.37 -5.71 -9.09
C ILE A 141 13.52 -6.42 -10.45
N ASP A 142 14.72 -6.92 -10.72
CA ASP A 142 15.01 -7.73 -11.88
C ASP A 142 14.72 -9.20 -11.57
N VAL A 143 13.83 -9.80 -12.35
CA VAL A 143 13.36 -11.18 -12.19
C VAL A 143 13.81 -12.08 -13.34
N ARG A 144 14.73 -11.63 -14.21
CA ARG A 144 15.17 -12.38 -15.38
C ARG A 144 16.08 -13.55 -15.04
N GLY A 145 16.79 -13.50 -13.93
CA GLY A 145 17.65 -14.56 -13.43
C GLY A 145 16.92 -15.55 -12.52
N ASP A 146 17.66 -16.55 -12.03
CA ASP A 146 17.15 -17.50 -11.04
C ASP A 146 16.90 -16.85 -9.69
N GLU A 147 17.62 -15.76 -9.40
CA GLU A 147 17.47 -14.94 -8.20
C GLU A 147 16.93 -13.56 -8.56
N LYS A 148 16.07 -13.03 -7.71
CA LYS A 148 15.61 -11.66 -7.81
C LYS A 148 16.74 -10.71 -7.40
N ILE A 149 17.05 -9.75 -8.28
CA ILE A 149 18.06 -8.72 -8.01
C ILE A 149 17.35 -7.39 -7.81
N THR A 150 17.54 -6.77 -6.65
CA THR A 150 17.01 -5.44 -6.37
C THR A 150 18.07 -4.38 -6.72
N TYR A 151 17.65 -3.37 -7.47
CA TYR A 151 18.44 -2.18 -7.79
C TYR A 151 17.77 -0.96 -7.20
N ARG A 152 18.56 -0.07 -6.62
CA ARG A 152 18.08 1.27 -6.29
C ARG A 152 17.86 2.04 -7.58
N VAL A 153 16.86 2.92 -7.59
CA VAL A 153 16.63 3.84 -8.68
C VAL A 153 16.72 5.29 -8.17
N ALA A 154 17.16 6.18 -9.05
CA ALA A 154 17.20 7.60 -8.78
C ALA A 154 16.35 8.34 -9.81
N ARG A 155 15.56 9.29 -9.36
CA ARG A 155 14.78 10.16 -10.21
C ARG A 155 15.53 11.49 -10.38
N ILE A 156 15.78 11.86 -11.62
CA ILE A 156 16.37 13.14 -12.00
C ILE A 156 15.25 13.99 -12.58
N SER A 157 14.94 15.10 -11.93
CA SER A 157 13.93 16.06 -12.42
C SER A 157 14.62 17.24 -13.07
N TYR A 158 14.12 17.66 -14.22
CA TYR A 158 14.62 18.79 -14.98
C TYR A 158 13.75 20.03 -14.75
N SER A 159 14.31 21.21 -15.02
CA SER A 159 13.61 22.48 -14.83
C SER A 159 12.41 22.69 -15.75
N ASP A 160 12.32 21.94 -16.84
CA ASP A 160 11.18 21.93 -17.77
C ASP A 160 10.00 21.06 -17.29
N GLY A 161 10.09 20.45 -16.10
CA GLY A 161 9.08 19.57 -15.52
C GLY A 161 9.19 18.11 -15.98
N THR A 162 10.12 17.78 -16.87
CA THR A 162 10.39 16.38 -17.24
C THR A 162 11.20 15.67 -16.16
N SER A 163 11.17 14.34 -16.15
CA SER A 163 12.01 13.55 -15.24
C SER A 163 12.42 12.24 -15.90
N LEU A 164 13.62 11.79 -15.55
CA LEU A 164 14.15 10.48 -15.93
C LEU A 164 14.38 9.65 -14.66
N VAL A 165 14.20 8.34 -14.79
CA VAL A 165 14.52 7.38 -13.74
C VAL A 165 15.68 6.51 -14.21
N TRP A 166 16.70 6.42 -13.39
CA TRP A 166 17.94 5.70 -13.65
C TRP A 166 18.18 4.64 -12.59
N LEU A 167 18.86 3.55 -12.96
CA LEU A 167 19.43 2.66 -11.96
C LEU A 167 20.57 3.38 -11.23
N ALA A 168 20.50 3.43 -9.90
CA ALA A 168 21.53 4.01 -9.06
C ALA A 168 22.66 2.99 -8.73
N ASP A 169 22.42 1.71 -9.03
CA ASP A 169 23.37 0.62 -8.86
C ASP A 169 23.87 0.11 -10.21
N ASN A 170 25.06 -0.48 -10.22
CA ASN A 170 25.57 -1.17 -11.40
C ASN A 170 24.69 -2.35 -11.77
N LEU A 171 24.43 -2.52 -13.07
CA LEU A 171 23.64 -3.64 -13.56
C LEU A 171 24.37 -4.96 -13.28
N ARG A 172 23.68 -5.90 -12.65
CA ARG A 172 24.17 -7.24 -12.26
C ARG A 172 23.40 -8.37 -12.96
N ALA A 173 22.62 -8.04 -14.00
CA ALA A 173 21.83 -9.00 -14.73
C ALA A 173 22.74 -10.07 -15.35
N THR A 174 22.34 -11.34 -15.23
CA THR A 174 23.02 -12.50 -15.81
C THR A 174 22.28 -13.07 -17.01
N LYS A 175 21.05 -12.62 -17.26
CA LYS A 175 20.20 -13.08 -18.36
C LYS A 175 19.63 -11.92 -19.16
N TYR A 176 19.41 -12.16 -20.45
CA TYR A 176 18.64 -11.29 -21.34
C TYR A 176 17.14 -11.38 -21.03
N PRO A 177 16.30 -10.46 -21.56
CA PRO A 177 14.84 -10.52 -21.36
C PRO A 177 14.18 -11.81 -21.86
N ASP A 178 14.78 -12.50 -22.83
CA ASP A 178 14.32 -13.78 -23.37
C ASP A 178 14.76 -14.98 -22.54
N GLY A 179 15.47 -14.77 -21.42
CA GLY A 179 15.94 -15.80 -20.50
C GLY A 179 17.28 -16.44 -20.90
N THR A 180 17.87 -16.05 -22.03
CA THR A 180 19.21 -16.54 -22.43
C THR A 180 20.29 -15.94 -21.54
N ASP A 181 21.37 -16.69 -21.31
CA ASP A 181 22.48 -16.22 -20.48
C ASP A 181 23.28 -15.12 -21.18
N ILE A 182 23.61 -14.08 -20.42
CA ILE A 182 24.59 -13.09 -20.86
C ILE A 182 25.96 -13.73 -20.70
N GLU A 183 26.63 -13.99 -21.83
CA GLU A 183 27.99 -14.51 -21.79
C GLU A 183 28.87 -13.61 -20.94
N SER A 184 29.43 -14.16 -19.86
CA SER A 184 30.45 -13.48 -19.09
C SER A 184 31.72 -13.44 -19.93
N ASN A 185 31.84 -12.44 -20.80
CA ASN A 185 33.13 -12.12 -21.38
C ASN A 185 34.05 -11.75 -20.22
N ASN A 186 34.98 -12.64 -19.89
CA ASN A 186 36.11 -12.32 -19.04
C ASN A 186 36.86 -11.17 -19.71
N TYR A 187 36.41 -9.93 -19.43
CA TYR A 187 37.20 -8.74 -19.73
C TYR A 187 38.46 -8.86 -18.87
N LYS A 188 39.49 -9.51 -19.41
CA LYS A 188 40.82 -9.22 -18.95
C LYS A 188 41.04 -7.74 -19.22
N ASN A 189 41.11 -6.95 -18.17
CA ASN A 189 41.53 -5.55 -18.19
C ASN A 189 42.98 -5.51 -18.67
N THR A 190 43.21 -5.81 -19.92
CA THR A 190 44.51 -5.55 -20.56
C THR A 190 44.41 -4.19 -21.24
N PRO A 191 45.44 -3.35 -21.13
CA PRO A 191 45.46 -2.05 -21.80
C PRO A 191 45.17 -2.12 -23.31
N GLU A 192 45.40 -3.26 -23.91
CA GLU A 192 45.10 -3.59 -25.32
C GLU A 192 43.61 -3.63 -25.65
N SER A 193 42.72 -3.86 -24.67
CA SER A 193 41.27 -3.85 -24.90
C SER A 193 40.66 -2.46 -25.11
N PHE A 194 41.42 -1.38 -24.87
CA PHE A 194 41.00 0.01 -25.11
C PHE A 194 41.36 0.53 -26.50
N GLY A 195 42.05 -0.28 -27.31
CA GLY A 195 42.66 0.21 -28.59
C GLY A 195 41.70 0.35 -29.77
N GLU A 196 40.53 -0.23 -29.76
CA GLU A 196 39.58 -0.17 -30.89
C GLU A 196 38.14 0.13 -30.48
N GLY A 197 37.89 1.20 -29.82
CA GLY A 197 36.63 1.99 -29.87
C GLY A 197 35.30 1.25 -29.82
N ARG A 198 35.22 0.02 -29.28
CA ARG A 198 33.96 -0.71 -29.10
C ARG A 198 33.80 -1.14 -27.65
N VAL A 199 33.52 -0.18 -26.81
CA VAL A 199 32.74 -0.48 -25.60
C VAL A 199 31.36 -0.89 -26.11
N LYS A 200 31.10 -2.19 -26.21
CA LYS A 200 29.70 -2.66 -26.25
C LYS A 200 29.09 -2.34 -24.89
N ALA A 201 28.68 -1.11 -24.69
CA ALA A 201 27.78 -0.78 -23.63
C ALA A 201 26.47 -1.50 -23.94
N TYR A 202 26.21 -2.59 -23.25
CA TYR A 202 24.89 -3.22 -23.27
C TYR A 202 23.98 -2.29 -22.45
N GLY A 203 23.51 -1.25 -23.11
CA GLY A 203 22.43 -0.42 -22.60
C GLY A 203 21.15 -1.21 -22.76
N VAL A 204 20.53 -1.57 -21.65
CA VAL A 204 19.14 -2.02 -21.67
C VAL A 204 18.31 -0.77 -21.89
N HIS A 205 17.76 -0.59 -23.09
CA HIS A 205 16.72 0.40 -23.33
C HIS A 205 15.41 -0.17 -22.80
N TYR A 206 14.78 0.52 -21.85
CA TYR A 206 13.43 0.28 -21.35
C TYR A 206 12.44 1.17 -22.10
#